data_cdedfcb188e286467573b88b49049e8b
#
_entry.id   cdedfcb188e286467573b88b49049e8b
#
_cell.length_a   1.000
_cell.length_b   1.000
_cell.length_c   1.000
_cell.angle_alpha   90.00
_cell.angle_beta   90.00
_cell.angle_gamma   90.00
#
_symmetry.space_group_name_H-M   'P 1'
#
loop_
_entity.id
_entity.type
_entity.pdbx_description
1 polymer ?
#
loop_
_entity_poly.entity_id
_entity_poly.type
_entity_poly.pdbx_seq_one_letter_code
_entity_poly.pdbx_strand_id
1 'polypeptide(L)'
;ILELKLLADVGLVGFPNVGKSTLLSVTSNAHPKIANYHFTTLYPNLGVIYVADGVSFVMADIPGIIEGASEGVGLGHDFLRHIDRCRLLVHIVDVSGSEDRDPIDDFDKICAELEQYSPELAQRPMIVAANKVDLLPPDSDNLERLRAYVEGKGYEFYTISAATTQGTRELMRTIAGKLATLPPVIVYEPEYVKPLAEAGDAQELKIEHYDDLWLVSGPWIMKLLNDINFDDYESRMYFDRQLRKSGLFKRLEELGIEDGDTV
;
A
#
# COMPACT_ATOMS: atom_id res chain seq x y z
N ILE A 1 11.42 -13.26 0.09
CA ILE A 1 11.01 -11.91 0.48
C ILE A 1 9.51 -11.85 0.23
N LEU A 2 8.72 -11.75 1.30
CA LEU A 2 7.28 -11.50 1.22
C LEU A 2 7.09 -9.99 1.08
N GLU A 3 6.80 -9.51 -0.10
CA GLU A 3 6.41 -8.13 -0.34
C GLU A 3 4.91 -7.99 0.00
N LEU A 4 4.61 -7.39 1.15
CA LEU A 4 3.23 -7.07 1.53
C LEU A 4 2.80 -5.85 0.72
N LYS A 5 2.11 -6.07 -0.39
CA LYS A 5 1.59 -5.00 -1.23
C LYS A 5 0.25 -4.54 -0.65
N LEU A 6 0.28 -3.48 0.14
CA LEU A 6 -0.93 -2.87 0.66
C LEU A 6 -1.66 -2.17 -0.48
N LEU A 7 -2.89 -2.60 -0.73
CA LEU A 7 -3.75 -2.07 -1.77
C LEU A 7 -4.74 -1.11 -1.11
N ALA A 8 -4.66 0.17 -1.42
CA ALA A 8 -5.77 1.08 -1.19
C ALA A 8 -6.67 1.07 -2.42
N ASP A 9 -7.97 1.01 -2.20
CA ASP A 9 -8.96 1.09 -3.28
C ASP A 9 -9.07 2.53 -3.79
N VAL A 10 -8.91 3.50 -2.88
CA VAL A 10 -9.10 4.94 -3.12
C VAL A 10 -7.88 5.73 -2.67
N GLY A 11 -7.37 6.59 -3.53
CA GLY A 11 -6.32 7.56 -3.20
C GLY A 11 -6.88 8.97 -3.03
N LEU A 12 -6.56 9.63 -1.90
CA LEU A 12 -6.83 11.05 -1.70
C LEU A 12 -5.68 11.86 -2.28
N VAL A 13 -5.97 12.78 -3.18
CA VAL A 13 -5.01 13.70 -3.78
C VAL A 13 -5.45 15.15 -3.54
N GLY A 14 -4.52 16.08 -3.57
CA GLY A 14 -4.80 17.49 -3.32
C GLY A 14 -3.66 18.16 -2.56
N PHE A 15 -3.66 19.48 -2.55
CA PHE A 15 -2.66 20.32 -1.89
C PHE A 15 -2.52 20.02 -0.38
N PRO A 16 -1.41 20.38 0.28
CA PRO A 16 -1.33 20.39 1.73
C PRO A 16 -2.46 21.24 2.33
N ASN A 17 -2.90 20.87 3.53
CA ASN A 17 -3.92 21.58 4.31
C ASN A 17 -5.34 21.68 3.69
N VAL A 18 -5.61 21.02 2.57
CA VAL A 18 -6.97 20.98 1.99
C VAL A 18 -7.94 20.07 2.75
N GLY A 19 -7.43 19.31 3.73
CA GLY A 19 -8.24 18.47 4.63
C GLY A 19 -8.31 17.00 4.28
N LYS A 20 -7.35 16.43 3.50
CA LYS A 20 -7.27 15.00 3.17
C LYS A 20 -7.24 14.11 4.41
N SER A 21 -6.27 14.36 5.30
CA SER A 21 -6.10 13.58 6.54
C SER A 21 -7.29 13.76 7.50
N THR A 22 -7.91 14.94 7.51
CA THR A 22 -9.13 15.18 8.29
C THR A 22 -10.29 14.34 7.75
N LEU A 23 -10.51 14.35 6.43
CA LEU A 23 -11.53 13.51 5.80
C LEU A 23 -11.31 12.04 6.13
N LEU A 24 -10.09 11.54 5.97
CA LEU A 24 -9.74 10.16 6.29
C LEU A 24 -10.03 9.83 7.75
N SER A 25 -9.69 10.74 8.67
CA SER A 25 -9.89 10.55 10.11
C SER A 25 -11.36 10.49 10.52
N VAL A 26 -12.21 11.35 9.94
CA VAL A 26 -13.64 11.41 10.30
C VAL A 26 -14.50 10.35 9.63
N THR A 27 -14.02 9.76 8.52
CA THR A 27 -14.74 8.71 7.78
C THR A 27 -14.26 7.30 8.09
N SER A 28 -13.07 7.15 8.68
CA SER A 28 -12.52 5.85 9.06
C SER A 28 -13.14 5.32 10.33
N ASN A 29 -13.50 4.03 10.36
CA ASN A 29 -14.05 3.35 11.54
C ASN A 29 -13.02 3.05 12.63
N ALA A 30 -11.74 3.08 12.30
CA ALA A 30 -10.63 2.96 13.23
C ALA A 30 -9.69 4.14 13.01
N HIS A 31 -8.94 4.54 14.05
CA HIS A 31 -7.91 5.56 13.85
C HIS A 31 -7.03 5.19 12.65
N PRO A 32 -6.83 6.11 11.69
CA PRO A 32 -5.95 5.86 10.57
C PRO A 32 -4.60 5.36 11.06
N LYS A 33 -4.10 4.30 10.47
CA LYS A 33 -2.80 3.74 10.83
C LYS A 33 -1.76 4.27 9.85
N ILE A 34 -0.69 4.81 10.41
CA ILE A 34 0.52 5.11 9.67
C ILE A 34 1.15 3.77 9.29
N ALA A 35 1.22 3.49 8.01
CA ALA A 35 1.86 2.27 7.53
C ALA A 35 3.38 2.50 7.45
N ASN A 36 4.12 1.92 8.40
CA ASN A 36 5.59 1.97 8.39
C ASN A 36 6.13 0.99 7.35
N TYR A 37 6.50 1.51 6.20
CA TYR A 37 7.24 0.75 5.19
C TYR A 37 8.72 1.09 5.30
N HIS A 38 9.57 0.09 5.50
CA HIS A 38 11.02 0.25 5.70
C HIS A 38 11.76 0.86 4.49
N PHE A 39 11.07 1.05 3.38
CA PHE A 39 11.61 1.53 2.11
C PHE A 39 11.01 2.87 1.65
N THR A 40 10.16 3.53 2.47
CA THR A 40 9.55 4.82 2.12
C THR A 40 9.96 5.90 3.10
N THR A 41 10.32 7.07 2.57
CA THR A 41 10.58 8.28 3.37
C THR A 41 9.29 8.99 3.80
N LEU A 42 8.16 8.69 3.12
CA LEU A 42 6.83 9.20 3.43
C LEU A 42 5.88 8.02 3.71
N TYR A 43 5.14 8.13 4.79
CA TYR A 43 4.23 7.08 5.25
C TYR A 43 2.79 7.45 4.90
N PRO A 44 2.09 6.66 4.05
CA PRO A 44 0.68 6.90 3.79
C PRO A 44 -0.16 6.65 5.05
N ASN A 45 -1.13 7.51 5.30
CA ASN A 45 -2.15 7.25 6.28
C ASN A 45 -3.26 6.42 5.61
N LEU A 46 -3.58 5.29 6.21
CA LEU A 46 -4.59 4.37 5.70
C LEU A 46 -5.79 4.31 6.63
N GLY A 47 -6.97 4.37 6.07
CA GLY A 47 -8.22 4.19 6.80
C GLY A 47 -9.12 3.17 6.12
N VAL A 48 -9.78 2.34 6.92
CA VAL A 48 -10.84 1.46 6.46
C VAL A 48 -12.18 2.18 6.62
N ILE A 49 -12.86 2.39 5.50
CA ILE A 49 -14.15 3.06 5.44
C ILE A 49 -15.25 2.01 5.37
N TYR A 50 -16.15 2.06 6.33
CA TYR A 50 -17.31 1.19 6.38
C TYR A 50 -18.56 1.98 5.98
N VAL A 51 -19.23 1.56 4.93
CA VAL A 51 -20.39 2.27 4.37
C VAL A 51 -21.71 1.60 4.76
N ALA A 52 -21.76 0.29 4.69
CA ALA A 52 -22.92 -0.55 5.04
C ALA A 52 -22.47 -1.99 5.28
N ASP A 53 -23.39 -2.87 5.74
CA ASP A 53 -23.08 -4.28 5.96
C ASP A 53 -22.51 -4.96 4.71
N GLY A 54 -21.28 -5.46 4.86
CA GLY A 54 -20.53 -6.09 3.79
C GLY A 54 -19.92 -5.12 2.76
N VAL A 55 -20.06 -3.79 2.95
CA VAL A 55 -19.53 -2.78 2.03
C VAL A 55 -18.48 -1.92 2.75
N SER A 56 -17.22 -2.19 2.48
CA SER A 56 -16.07 -1.43 2.99
C SER A 56 -15.00 -1.31 1.92
N PHE A 57 -14.15 -0.30 2.04
CA PHE A 57 -12.98 -0.10 1.17
C PHE A 57 -11.85 0.57 1.95
N VAL A 58 -10.64 0.47 1.42
CA VAL A 58 -9.46 1.11 1.99
C VAL A 58 -9.17 2.42 1.27
N MET A 59 -9.03 3.48 2.03
CA MET A 59 -8.67 4.81 1.54
C MET A 59 -7.27 5.19 2.05
N ALA A 60 -6.46 5.75 1.17
CA ALA A 60 -5.12 6.24 1.47
C ALA A 60 -5.05 7.75 1.34
N ASP A 61 -4.55 8.45 2.36
CA ASP A 61 -4.07 9.82 2.24
C ASP A 61 -2.65 9.78 1.67
N ILE A 62 -2.48 10.41 0.53
CA ILE A 62 -1.25 10.40 -0.25
C ILE A 62 -0.52 11.73 -0.01
N PRO A 63 0.41 11.80 0.98
CA PRO A 63 1.20 13.00 1.20
C PRO A 63 2.23 13.17 0.09
N GLY A 64 2.49 14.42 -0.32
CA GLY A 64 3.68 14.75 -1.09
C GLY A 64 3.64 14.54 -2.60
N ILE A 65 2.47 14.47 -3.25
CA ILE A 65 2.41 14.61 -4.71
C ILE A 65 2.90 15.99 -5.15
N ILE A 66 2.80 17.01 -4.30
CA ILE A 66 2.92 18.43 -4.65
C ILE A 66 4.26 19.09 -4.30
N GLU A 67 5.07 18.53 -3.40
CA GLU A 67 6.33 19.17 -3.02
C GLU A 67 7.54 18.49 -3.66
N GLY A 68 7.90 18.90 -4.89
CA GLY A 68 9.20 18.55 -5.49
C GLY A 68 9.27 17.22 -6.19
N ALA A 69 8.17 16.57 -6.55
CA ALA A 69 8.20 15.33 -7.35
C ALA A 69 8.85 15.57 -8.73
N SER A 70 8.72 16.78 -9.28
CA SER A 70 9.34 17.20 -10.55
C SER A 70 10.82 17.57 -10.44
N GLU A 71 11.34 17.89 -9.25
CA GLU A 71 12.73 18.32 -9.05
C GLU A 71 13.72 17.19 -8.69
N GLY A 72 13.29 15.94 -8.75
CA GLY A 72 14.20 14.78 -8.59
C GLY A 72 14.70 14.56 -7.16
N VAL A 73 14.19 15.26 -6.16
CA VAL A 73 14.54 15.06 -4.76
C VAL A 73 13.59 14.02 -4.16
N GLY A 74 13.79 12.77 -4.55
CA GLY A 74 13.66 11.64 -3.65
C GLY A 74 12.29 11.27 -3.07
N LEU A 75 11.16 11.51 -3.74
CA LEU A 75 9.97 10.70 -3.48
C LEU A 75 10.16 9.38 -4.18
N GLY A 76 10.56 8.37 -3.42
CA GLY A 76 11.00 7.10 -3.98
C GLY A 76 9.96 6.49 -4.92
N HIS A 77 10.38 6.09 -6.11
CA HIS A 77 9.62 5.30 -7.08
C HIS A 77 8.81 4.15 -6.43
N ASP A 78 9.23 3.70 -5.26
CA ASP A 78 8.57 2.62 -4.54
C ASP A 78 7.29 3.06 -3.81
N PHE A 79 7.21 4.30 -3.31
CA PHE A 79 6.00 4.84 -2.69
C PHE A 79 4.87 5.00 -3.72
N LEU A 80 5.24 5.40 -4.90
CA LEU A 80 4.32 5.70 -5.99
C LEU A 80 3.75 4.42 -6.64
N ARG A 81 4.45 3.29 -6.57
CA ARG A 81 3.91 1.96 -6.91
C ARG A 81 2.70 1.55 -6.05
N HIS A 82 2.56 2.12 -4.86
CA HIS A 82 1.39 1.83 -4.02
C HIS A 82 0.15 2.60 -4.45
N ILE A 83 0.36 3.80 -5.01
CA ILE A 83 -0.71 4.66 -5.57
C ILE A 83 -1.20 4.11 -6.90
N ASP A 84 -0.32 3.56 -7.71
CA ASP A 84 -0.65 2.91 -8.99
C ASP A 84 -1.69 1.78 -8.86
N ARG A 85 -2.04 1.42 -7.64
CA ARG A 85 -3.05 0.40 -7.36
C ARG A 85 -4.40 0.94 -6.93
N CYS A 86 -4.51 2.24 -6.66
CA CYS A 86 -5.80 2.85 -6.40
C CYS A 86 -6.68 2.72 -7.63
N ARG A 87 -7.90 2.26 -7.44
CA ARG A 87 -8.90 2.10 -8.51
C ARG A 87 -9.65 3.39 -8.81
N LEU A 88 -9.68 4.29 -7.83
CA LEU A 88 -10.39 5.56 -7.85
C LEU A 88 -9.56 6.63 -7.15
N LEU A 89 -9.53 7.83 -7.69
CA LEU A 89 -8.95 9.00 -7.03
C LEU A 89 -10.05 9.91 -6.50
N VAL A 90 -9.80 10.53 -5.35
CA VAL A 90 -10.63 11.62 -4.82
C VAL A 90 -9.75 12.85 -4.68
N HIS A 91 -9.99 13.82 -5.52
CA HIS A 91 -9.28 15.10 -5.50
C HIS A 91 -9.98 16.05 -4.55
N ILE A 92 -9.31 16.40 -3.45
CA ILE A 92 -9.81 17.33 -2.44
C ILE A 92 -9.29 18.73 -2.77
N VAL A 93 -10.20 19.69 -2.94
CA VAL A 93 -9.89 21.09 -3.23
C VAL A 93 -10.46 21.96 -2.12
N ASP A 94 -9.66 22.88 -1.59
CA ASP A 94 -10.10 23.88 -0.62
C ASP A 94 -10.79 25.05 -1.33
N VAL A 95 -12.06 25.27 -1.03
CA VAL A 95 -12.83 26.38 -1.62
C VAL A 95 -12.97 27.59 -0.70
N SER A 96 -12.48 27.50 0.53
CA SER A 96 -12.61 28.56 1.53
C SER A 96 -11.73 29.78 1.23
N GLY A 97 -10.67 29.62 0.42
CA GLY A 97 -9.67 30.65 0.21
C GLY A 97 -8.73 30.84 1.41
N SER A 98 -8.71 29.93 2.39
CA SER A 98 -7.92 30.06 3.62
C SER A 98 -6.41 30.11 3.41
N GLU A 99 -5.94 29.70 2.23
CA GLU A 99 -4.51 29.65 1.87
C GLU A 99 -4.17 30.66 0.74
N ASP A 100 -5.04 31.63 0.47
CA ASP A 100 -4.88 32.65 -0.60
C ASP A 100 -4.60 32.03 -2.00
N ARG A 101 -5.14 30.83 -2.27
CA ARG A 101 -5.02 30.13 -3.56
C ARG A 101 -6.35 30.11 -4.31
N ASP A 102 -6.29 30.12 -5.64
CA ASP A 102 -7.46 29.90 -6.47
C ASP A 102 -7.76 28.39 -6.58
N PRO A 103 -9.00 27.94 -6.27
CA PRO A 103 -9.36 26.53 -6.32
C PRO A 103 -9.22 25.88 -7.70
N ILE A 104 -9.40 26.64 -8.78
CA ILE A 104 -9.25 26.14 -10.16
C ILE A 104 -7.77 25.91 -10.46
N ASP A 105 -6.90 26.85 -10.07
CA ASP A 105 -5.46 26.70 -10.22
C ASP A 105 -4.94 25.50 -9.44
N ASP A 106 -5.43 25.30 -8.22
CA ASP A 106 -5.08 24.14 -7.39
C ASP A 106 -5.51 22.83 -8.06
N PHE A 107 -6.74 22.80 -8.60
CA PHE A 107 -7.23 21.63 -9.33
C PHE A 107 -6.33 21.31 -10.55
N ASP A 108 -6.03 22.30 -11.39
CA ASP A 108 -5.22 22.09 -12.60
C ASP A 108 -3.78 21.68 -12.29
N LYS A 109 -3.16 22.26 -11.26
CA LYS A 109 -1.81 21.89 -10.85
C LYS A 109 -1.73 20.43 -10.42
N ILE A 110 -2.68 19.96 -9.61
CA ILE A 110 -2.73 18.55 -9.19
C ILE A 110 -2.94 17.63 -10.39
N CYS A 111 -3.83 17.97 -11.32
CA CYS A 111 -4.03 17.18 -12.53
C CYS A 111 -2.75 17.10 -13.36
N ALA A 112 -2.04 18.22 -13.53
CA ALA A 112 -0.77 18.26 -14.26
C ALA A 112 0.33 17.44 -13.57
N GLU A 113 0.43 17.49 -12.24
CA GLU A 113 1.38 16.69 -11.48
C GLU A 113 1.07 15.19 -11.57
N LEU A 114 -0.20 14.80 -11.49
CA LEU A 114 -0.61 13.41 -11.69
C LEU A 114 -0.22 12.91 -13.08
N GLU A 115 -0.43 13.72 -14.12
CA GLU A 115 -0.08 13.38 -15.50
C GLU A 115 1.43 13.27 -15.71
N GLN A 116 2.19 14.21 -15.15
CA GLN A 116 3.65 14.21 -15.20
C GLN A 116 4.24 13.01 -14.45
N TYR A 117 3.58 12.63 -13.35
CA TYR A 117 4.03 11.55 -12.50
C TYR A 117 3.77 10.16 -13.12
N SER A 118 2.51 9.87 -13.45
CA SER A 118 2.07 8.64 -14.10
C SER A 118 0.86 8.92 -15.00
N PRO A 119 1.03 8.88 -16.32
CA PRO A 119 -0.11 9.00 -17.25
C PRO A 119 -1.20 7.96 -17.01
N GLU A 120 -0.83 6.78 -16.50
CA GLU A 120 -1.78 5.71 -16.15
C GLU A 120 -2.61 6.08 -14.93
N LEU A 121 -1.99 6.72 -13.93
CA LEU A 121 -2.69 7.21 -12.73
C LEU A 121 -3.63 8.37 -13.07
N ALA A 122 -3.18 9.29 -13.90
CA ALA A 122 -4.00 10.43 -14.36
C ALA A 122 -5.25 10.01 -15.15
N GLN A 123 -5.23 8.84 -15.79
CA GLN A 123 -6.38 8.26 -16.51
C GLN A 123 -7.37 7.53 -15.60
N ARG A 124 -7.07 7.37 -14.31
CA ARG A 124 -7.98 6.72 -13.38
C ARG A 124 -9.26 7.53 -13.20
N PRO A 125 -10.40 6.88 -12.96
CA PRO A 125 -11.60 7.58 -12.56
C PRO A 125 -11.33 8.49 -11.36
N MET A 126 -11.81 9.73 -11.43
CA MET A 126 -11.59 10.73 -10.38
C MET A 126 -12.91 11.40 -9.99
N ILE A 127 -13.09 11.62 -8.70
CA ILE A 127 -14.16 12.42 -8.11
C ILE A 127 -13.51 13.67 -7.52
N VAL A 128 -14.11 14.83 -7.70
CA VAL A 128 -13.64 16.09 -7.09
C VAL A 128 -14.52 16.44 -5.91
N ALA A 129 -13.91 16.68 -4.77
CA ALA A 129 -14.58 17.09 -3.54
C ALA A 129 -14.10 18.48 -3.11
N ALA A 130 -14.98 19.48 -3.24
CA ALA A 130 -14.78 20.83 -2.71
C ALA A 130 -14.95 20.78 -1.19
N ASN A 131 -13.87 20.98 -0.47
CA ASN A 131 -13.83 20.89 1.00
C ASN A 131 -13.76 22.27 1.64
N LYS A 132 -14.05 22.33 2.93
CA LYS A 132 -14.09 23.52 3.79
C LYS A 132 -15.23 24.48 3.43
N VAL A 133 -16.36 23.94 2.96
CA VAL A 133 -17.53 24.79 2.63
C VAL A 133 -18.11 25.50 3.86
N ASP A 134 -17.82 25.00 5.05
CA ASP A 134 -18.15 25.64 6.34
C ASP A 134 -17.39 26.93 6.60
N LEU A 135 -16.26 27.13 5.93
CA LEU A 135 -15.42 28.34 6.02
C LEU A 135 -15.55 29.24 4.80
N LEU A 136 -16.41 28.88 3.83
CA LEU A 136 -16.58 29.67 2.61
C LEU A 136 -17.23 31.01 2.93
N PRO A 137 -16.61 32.16 2.54
CA PRO A 137 -17.21 33.47 2.72
C PRO A 137 -18.54 33.57 1.97
N PRO A 138 -19.54 34.26 2.53
CA PRO A 138 -20.86 34.41 1.88
C PRO A 138 -20.83 35.03 0.49
N ASP A 139 -19.85 35.89 0.23
CA ASP A 139 -19.70 36.61 -1.05
C ASP A 139 -18.73 35.92 -2.02
N SER A 140 -18.22 34.72 -1.66
CA SER A 140 -17.26 33.99 -2.50
C SER A 140 -17.99 33.19 -3.57
N ASP A 141 -17.52 33.29 -4.79
CA ASP A 141 -18.00 32.52 -5.96
C ASP A 141 -17.12 31.27 -6.24
N ASN A 142 -16.13 31.01 -5.37
CA ASN A 142 -15.16 29.95 -5.55
C ASN A 142 -15.80 28.56 -5.78
N LEU A 143 -16.87 28.27 -5.04
CA LEU A 143 -17.56 26.98 -5.13
C LEU A 143 -18.24 26.80 -6.48
N GLU A 144 -18.99 27.81 -6.93
CA GLU A 144 -19.72 27.82 -8.20
C GLU A 144 -18.77 27.80 -9.40
N ARG A 145 -17.70 28.59 -9.34
CA ARG A 145 -16.64 28.61 -10.36
C ARG A 145 -15.97 27.26 -10.50
N LEU A 146 -15.52 26.67 -9.38
CA LEU A 146 -14.88 25.36 -9.38
C LEU A 146 -15.83 24.29 -9.89
N ARG A 147 -17.09 24.29 -9.44
CA ARG A 147 -18.11 23.34 -9.89
C ARG A 147 -18.28 23.39 -11.41
N ALA A 148 -18.55 24.55 -11.95
CA ALA A 148 -18.77 24.72 -13.39
C ALA A 148 -17.55 24.29 -14.21
N TYR A 149 -16.34 24.57 -13.71
CA TYR A 149 -15.10 24.20 -14.36
C TYR A 149 -14.88 22.68 -14.37
N VAL A 150 -15.05 22.03 -13.22
CA VAL A 150 -14.82 20.59 -13.01
C VAL A 150 -15.87 19.76 -13.75
N GLU A 151 -17.15 20.11 -13.64
CA GLU A 151 -18.24 19.45 -14.37
C GLU A 151 -18.10 19.65 -15.89
N GLY A 152 -17.63 20.83 -16.33
CA GLY A 152 -17.30 21.10 -17.74
C GLY A 152 -16.18 20.22 -18.29
N LYS A 153 -15.29 19.72 -17.45
CA LYS A 153 -14.27 18.71 -17.79
C LYS A 153 -14.77 17.25 -17.67
N GLY A 154 -16.01 17.04 -17.23
CA GLY A 154 -16.63 15.72 -17.14
C GLY A 154 -16.38 14.97 -15.82
N TYR A 155 -15.84 15.63 -14.80
CA TYR A 155 -15.68 15.03 -13.49
C TYR A 155 -16.93 15.18 -12.62
N GLU A 156 -17.18 14.20 -11.75
CA GLU A 156 -18.21 14.32 -10.72
C GLU A 156 -17.74 15.22 -9.59
N PHE A 157 -18.63 16.11 -9.14
CA PHE A 157 -18.33 17.14 -8.16
C PHE A 157 -19.20 16.99 -6.90
N TYR A 158 -18.55 17.02 -5.73
CA TYR A 158 -19.19 16.95 -4.42
C TYR A 158 -18.75 18.12 -3.53
N THR A 159 -19.64 18.58 -2.68
CA THR A 159 -19.38 19.61 -1.68
C THR A 159 -19.34 18.98 -0.30
N ILE A 160 -18.25 19.20 0.43
CA ILE A 160 -18.06 18.63 1.76
C ILE A 160 -17.47 19.63 2.75
N SER A 161 -17.70 19.36 4.01
CA SER A 161 -16.86 19.85 5.10
C SER A 161 -16.38 18.67 5.90
N ALA A 162 -15.10 18.35 5.80
CA ALA A 162 -14.49 17.27 6.58
C ALA A 162 -14.56 17.59 8.09
N ALA A 163 -14.44 18.87 8.47
CA ALA A 163 -14.47 19.29 9.86
C ALA A 163 -15.87 19.10 10.50
N THR A 164 -16.94 19.44 9.78
CA THR A 164 -18.32 19.29 10.27
C THR A 164 -18.98 17.98 9.87
N THR A 165 -18.30 17.18 9.05
CA THR A 165 -18.80 15.94 8.45
C THR A 165 -19.96 16.13 7.44
N GLN A 166 -20.27 17.35 7.08
CA GLN A 166 -21.29 17.65 6.07
C GLN A 166 -20.90 17.06 4.71
N GLY A 167 -21.82 16.37 4.04
CA GLY A 167 -21.62 15.78 2.71
C GLY A 167 -20.71 14.54 2.67
N THR A 168 -19.95 14.25 3.74
CA THR A 168 -18.95 13.16 3.74
C THR A 168 -19.60 11.78 3.57
N ARG A 169 -20.75 11.55 4.20
CA ARG A 169 -21.48 10.26 4.08
C ARG A 169 -21.96 10.00 2.65
N GLU A 170 -22.44 11.03 1.96
CA GLU A 170 -22.86 10.93 0.57
C GLU A 170 -21.67 10.62 -0.34
N LEU A 171 -20.57 11.34 -0.17
CA LEU A 171 -19.32 11.08 -0.88
C LEU A 171 -18.86 9.63 -0.69
N MET A 172 -18.84 9.10 0.55
CA MET A 172 -18.43 7.70 0.81
C MET A 172 -19.36 6.69 0.13
N ARG A 173 -20.67 6.93 0.08
CA ARG A 173 -21.61 6.07 -0.63
C ARG A 173 -21.38 6.07 -2.13
N THR A 174 -21.13 7.23 -2.72
CA THR A 174 -20.81 7.35 -4.14
C THR A 174 -19.52 6.63 -4.49
N ILE A 175 -18.46 6.79 -3.67
CA ILE A 175 -17.20 6.09 -3.83
C ILE A 175 -17.42 4.57 -3.83
N ALA A 176 -18.15 4.04 -2.84
CA ALA A 176 -18.46 2.62 -2.75
C ALA A 176 -19.24 2.10 -3.98
N GLY A 177 -20.24 2.87 -4.45
CA GLY A 177 -20.99 2.56 -5.65
C GLY A 177 -20.11 2.50 -6.90
N LYS A 178 -19.21 3.46 -7.06
CA LYS A 178 -18.25 3.47 -8.18
C LYS A 178 -17.28 2.28 -8.10
N LEU A 179 -16.70 2.02 -6.93
CA LEU A 179 -15.80 0.89 -6.74
C LEU A 179 -16.46 -0.45 -7.09
N ALA A 180 -17.76 -0.59 -6.86
CA ALA A 180 -18.50 -1.80 -7.25
C ALA A 180 -18.59 -2.01 -8.77
N THR A 181 -18.50 -0.92 -9.56
CA THR A 181 -18.55 -0.98 -11.03
C THR A 181 -17.19 -1.03 -11.70
N LEU A 182 -16.14 -0.64 -10.97
CA LEU A 182 -14.77 -0.66 -11.49
C LEU A 182 -14.19 -2.09 -11.46
N PRO A 183 -13.37 -2.46 -12.46
CA PRO A 183 -12.69 -3.74 -12.44
C PRO A 183 -11.83 -3.89 -11.19
N PRO A 184 -11.68 -5.11 -10.66
CA PRO A 184 -10.74 -5.35 -9.57
C PRO A 184 -9.31 -5.01 -10.01
N VAL A 185 -8.46 -4.66 -9.06
CA VAL A 185 -7.03 -4.45 -9.35
C VAL A 185 -6.47 -5.73 -9.94
N ILE A 186 -5.82 -5.62 -11.09
CA ILE A 186 -5.09 -6.75 -11.68
C ILE A 186 -3.92 -7.05 -10.74
N VAL A 187 -4.02 -8.12 -10.00
CA VAL A 187 -2.87 -8.67 -9.27
C VAL A 187 -2.02 -9.35 -10.33
N TYR A 188 -0.87 -8.76 -10.65
CA TYR A 188 0.10 -9.47 -11.47
C TYR A 188 0.53 -10.72 -10.71
N GLU A 189 0.18 -11.89 -11.24
CA GLU A 189 0.81 -13.11 -10.79
C GLU A 189 2.32 -12.99 -11.07
N PRO A 190 3.19 -13.35 -10.13
CA PRO A 190 4.61 -13.27 -10.39
C PRO A 190 4.94 -14.14 -11.62
N GLU A 191 5.58 -13.59 -12.63
CA GLU A 191 6.06 -14.34 -13.81
C GLU A 191 7.01 -15.48 -13.43
N TYR A 192 7.57 -15.40 -12.24
CA TYR A 192 8.41 -16.45 -11.66
C TYR A 192 7.68 -17.08 -10.47
N VAL A 193 6.96 -18.14 -10.74
CA VAL A 193 6.63 -19.15 -9.73
C VAL A 193 7.93 -19.88 -9.47
N LYS A 194 8.62 -19.53 -8.36
CA LYS A 194 9.74 -20.36 -7.88
C LYS A 194 9.20 -21.78 -7.80
N PRO A 195 9.72 -22.74 -8.58
CA PRO A 195 9.26 -24.11 -8.46
C PRO A 195 9.36 -24.46 -6.97
N LEU A 196 8.25 -24.84 -6.35
CA LEU A 196 8.29 -25.50 -5.06
C LEU A 196 9.28 -26.64 -5.28
N ALA A 197 10.42 -26.58 -4.59
CA ALA A 197 11.34 -27.71 -4.61
C ALA A 197 10.49 -28.93 -4.29
N GLU A 198 10.32 -29.81 -5.27
CA GLU A 198 9.57 -31.04 -5.06
C GLU A 198 10.20 -31.72 -3.87
N ALA A 199 9.39 -32.17 -2.95
CA ALA A 199 9.83 -32.83 -1.73
C ALA A 199 10.69 -34.10 -2.01
N GLY A 200 10.84 -34.46 -3.29
CA GLY A 200 11.67 -35.54 -3.79
C GLY A 200 13.18 -35.24 -3.78
N ASP A 201 13.61 -33.99 -3.90
CA ASP A 201 15.03 -33.63 -3.92
C ASP A 201 15.69 -33.61 -2.54
N ALA A 202 14.92 -33.71 -1.45
CA ALA A 202 15.43 -33.83 -0.09
C ALA A 202 16.03 -35.22 0.21
N GLN A 203 15.90 -36.18 -0.70
CA GLN A 203 16.33 -37.59 -0.45
C GLN A 203 17.82 -37.85 -0.72
N GLU A 204 18.58 -36.94 -1.31
CA GLU A 204 20.02 -37.10 -1.53
C GLU A 204 20.88 -36.44 -0.45
N LEU A 205 20.52 -36.61 0.83
CA LEU A 205 21.44 -36.29 1.91
C LEU A 205 22.45 -37.42 2.03
N LYS A 206 23.73 -37.08 1.84
CA LYS A 206 24.85 -37.97 2.08
C LYS A 206 25.29 -37.75 3.52
N ILE A 207 25.24 -38.81 4.33
CA ILE A 207 25.65 -38.80 5.73
C ILE A 207 26.89 -39.68 5.85
N GLU A 208 27.98 -39.08 6.32
CA GLU A 208 29.25 -39.75 6.59
C GLU A 208 29.57 -39.67 8.08
N HIS A 209 30.07 -40.73 8.67
CA HIS A 209 30.39 -40.81 10.09
C HIS A 209 31.89 -40.99 10.29
N TYR A 210 32.50 -40.16 11.11
CA TYR A 210 33.92 -40.16 11.45
C TYR A 210 34.06 -39.98 12.96
N ASP A 211 34.29 -41.05 13.69
CA ASP A 211 34.35 -41.08 15.15
C ASP A 211 33.11 -40.35 15.79
N ASP A 212 33.29 -39.18 16.41
CA ASP A 212 32.23 -38.41 17.05
C ASP A 212 31.63 -37.32 16.14
N LEU A 213 31.96 -37.33 14.82
CA LEU A 213 31.55 -36.34 13.86
C LEU A 213 30.67 -36.93 12.76
N TRP A 214 29.47 -36.40 12.62
CA TRP A 214 28.54 -36.74 11.55
C TRP A 214 28.53 -35.63 10.50
N LEU A 215 29.03 -35.91 9.30
CA LEU A 215 29.07 -34.98 8.20
C LEU A 215 27.85 -35.19 7.31
N VAL A 216 26.97 -34.18 7.28
CA VAL A 216 25.77 -34.19 6.43
C VAL A 216 26.00 -33.26 5.25
N SER A 217 25.90 -33.80 4.05
CA SER A 217 26.08 -33.02 2.80
C SER A 217 24.99 -33.31 1.79
N GLY A 218 24.77 -32.37 0.88
CA GLY A 218 23.81 -32.49 -0.21
C GLY A 218 23.41 -31.12 -0.76
N PRO A 219 22.92 -31.07 -2.02
CA PRO A 219 22.59 -29.81 -2.67
C PRO A 219 21.57 -28.98 -1.89
N TRP A 220 20.58 -29.62 -1.28
CA TRP A 220 19.54 -28.95 -0.50
C TRP A 220 20.09 -28.31 0.79
N ILE A 221 20.88 -29.06 1.58
CA ILE A 221 21.39 -28.52 2.86
C ILE A 221 22.42 -27.41 2.63
N MET A 222 23.27 -27.54 1.60
CA MET A 222 24.23 -26.50 1.23
C MET A 222 23.51 -25.18 0.80
N LYS A 223 22.41 -25.31 0.09
CA LYS A 223 21.60 -24.16 -0.27
C LYS A 223 20.94 -23.52 0.96
N LEU A 224 20.40 -24.34 1.87
CA LEU A 224 19.80 -23.88 3.11
C LEU A 224 20.82 -23.14 3.98
N LEU A 225 22.05 -23.66 4.11
CA LEU A 225 23.15 -23.00 4.84
C LEU A 225 23.55 -21.65 4.26
N ASN A 226 23.57 -21.53 2.94
CA ASN A 226 23.91 -20.26 2.27
C ASN A 226 22.82 -19.18 2.40
N ASP A 227 21.57 -19.60 2.59
CA ASP A 227 20.42 -18.70 2.70
C ASP A 227 20.13 -18.24 4.16
N ILE A 228 20.87 -18.76 5.15
CA ILE A 228 20.67 -18.53 6.58
C ILE A 228 21.67 -17.50 7.14
N ASN A 229 21.15 -16.53 7.86
CA ASN A 229 21.95 -15.68 8.73
C ASN A 229 21.95 -16.24 10.14
N PHE A 230 23.07 -16.85 10.56
CA PHE A 230 23.21 -17.46 11.88
C PHE A 230 23.31 -16.47 13.05
N ASP A 231 23.52 -15.17 12.77
CA ASP A 231 23.50 -14.12 13.80
C ASP A 231 22.06 -13.72 14.19
N ASP A 232 21.07 -14.03 13.33
CA ASP A 232 19.68 -13.74 13.57
C ASP A 232 18.94 -14.92 14.20
N TYR A 233 18.21 -14.65 15.29
CA TYR A 233 17.47 -15.66 16.04
C TYR A 233 16.35 -16.34 15.22
N GLU A 234 15.59 -15.56 14.46
CA GLU A 234 14.48 -16.07 13.65
C GLU A 234 14.99 -16.98 12.51
N SER A 235 16.10 -16.60 11.89
CA SER A 235 16.77 -17.39 10.85
C SER A 235 17.26 -18.73 11.39
N ARG A 236 17.83 -18.77 12.59
CA ARG A 236 18.23 -20.02 13.26
C ARG A 236 17.04 -20.92 13.55
N MET A 237 15.93 -20.35 14.05
CA MET A 237 14.70 -21.10 14.32
C MET A 237 14.08 -21.64 13.02
N TYR A 238 14.19 -20.90 11.92
CA TYR A 238 13.75 -21.37 10.60
C TYR A 238 14.61 -22.57 10.14
N PHE A 239 15.94 -22.49 10.30
CA PHE A 239 16.88 -23.55 9.97
C PHE A 239 16.56 -24.85 10.72
N ASP A 240 16.44 -24.78 12.06
CA ASP A 240 16.08 -25.96 12.90
C ASP A 240 14.74 -26.57 12.43
N ARG A 241 13.76 -25.75 12.15
CA ARG A 241 12.45 -26.22 11.65
C ARG A 241 12.56 -26.94 10.30
N GLN A 242 13.41 -26.46 9.39
CA GLN A 242 13.62 -27.12 8.11
C GLN A 242 14.34 -28.45 8.27
N LEU A 243 15.36 -28.52 9.12
CA LEU A 243 16.06 -29.78 9.45
C LEU A 243 15.10 -30.81 10.05
N ARG A 244 14.22 -30.41 10.98
CA ARG A 244 13.19 -31.30 11.55
C ARG A 244 12.21 -31.81 10.50
N LYS A 245 11.76 -30.94 9.61
CA LYS A 245 10.83 -31.33 8.53
C LYS A 245 11.45 -32.22 7.47
N SER A 246 12.75 -32.13 7.24
CA SER A 246 13.45 -32.96 6.26
C SER A 246 13.58 -34.43 6.69
N GLY A 247 13.31 -34.73 7.97
CA GLY A 247 13.51 -36.09 8.54
C GLY A 247 14.98 -36.44 8.81
N LEU A 248 15.89 -35.45 8.73
CA LEU A 248 17.32 -35.66 8.96
C LEU A 248 17.57 -36.26 10.35
N PHE A 249 16.98 -35.71 11.40
CA PHE A 249 17.17 -36.21 12.77
C PHE A 249 16.76 -37.66 12.91
N LYS A 250 15.64 -38.06 12.33
CA LYS A 250 15.20 -39.45 12.34
C LYS A 250 16.21 -40.40 11.65
N ARG A 251 16.81 -39.96 10.55
CA ARG A 251 17.83 -40.72 9.84
C ARG A 251 19.12 -40.83 10.64
N LEU A 252 19.55 -39.79 11.34
CA LEU A 252 20.70 -39.78 12.22
C LEU A 252 20.49 -40.75 13.40
N GLU A 253 19.29 -40.74 14.01
CA GLU A 253 18.90 -41.69 15.06
C GLU A 253 18.94 -43.16 14.57
N GLU A 254 18.41 -43.42 13.36
CA GLU A 254 18.46 -44.75 12.73
C GLU A 254 19.88 -45.20 12.42
N LEU A 255 20.82 -44.28 12.19
CA LEU A 255 22.23 -44.54 11.95
C LEU A 255 23.06 -44.67 13.24
N GLY A 256 22.46 -44.36 14.41
CA GLY A 256 23.08 -44.59 15.71
C GLY A 256 23.82 -43.40 16.30
N ILE A 257 23.37 -42.15 16.00
CA ILE A 257 23.89 -40.94 16.67
C ILE A 257 23.64 -41.02 18.18
N GLU A 258 24.63 -40.62 18.97
CA GLU A 258 24.55 -40.61 20.42
C GLU A 258 24.55 -39.16 20.98
N ASP A 259 24.09 -39.04 22.23
CA ASP A 259 24.11 -37.74 22.92
C ASP A 259 25.56 -37.26 23.13
N GLY A 260 25.90 -36.14 22.51
CA GLY A 260 27.24 -35.54 22.56
C GLY A 260 27.95 -35.54 21.22
N ASP A 261 27.47 -36.29 20.23
CA ASP A 261 28.01 -36.28 18.88
C ASP A 261 27.83 -34.91 18.21
N THR A 262 28.76 -34.60 17.33
CA THR A 262 28.72 -33.34 16.54
C THR A 262 28.20 -33.64 15.13
N VAL A 263 27.27 -32.80 14.64
CA VAL A 263 26.74 -32.90 13.29
C VAL A 263 27.11 -31.67 12.48
#